data_e09a2a0035e863223e1c42ca85d8fe91
#
_entry.id   e09a2a0035e863223e1c42ca85d8fe91
#
_cell.length_a   1.000
_cell.length_b   1.000
_cell.length_c   1.000
_cell.angle_alpha   90.00
_cell.angle_beta   90.00
_cell.angle_gamma   90.00
#
_symmetry.space_group_name_H-M   'P 1'
#
loop_
_entity.id
_entity.type
_entity.pdbx_description
1 polymer ?
#
loop_
_entity_poly.entity_id
_entity_poly.type
_entity_poly.pdbx_seq_one_letter_code
_entity_poly.pdbx_strand_id
1 'polypeptide(L)'
;MSAVKIEERQSTHVYRQKRMFTKEELEERESLCVHEQPAYCNAACPLKLDVKALAAALAAGDFDKALALYEKITPFPHILSTGCEAPCESSCKLGQLGEGIAIREMERAALAYGAKPKGASLLRKKQQSAAIFGADLFSLFLAGELVKKRYPVSFYCSQKDGLSLVKGCAPWLSQEAAEATAGLLSELDIAFKWGCEPEAAYREDRGKYALIAAAWDTARTLYPGLETDEAVMVCREQRLITGSTRGVLDSAFGAKRAALSADR
;
A
#
# COMPACT_ATOMS: atom_id res chain seq x y z
N MET A 1 13.43 -35.66 33.50
CA MET A 1 12.76 -34.44 33.08
C MET A 1 11.66 -34.85 32.09
N SER A 2 10.42 -34.64 32.47
CA SER A 2 9.23 -35.17 31.76
C SER A 2 8.95 -34.32 30.55
N ALA A 3 8.92 -34.97 29.38
CA ALA A 3 8.50 -34.31 28.14
C ALA A 3 7.00 -33.98 28.21
N VAL A 4 6.68 -32.69 28.09
CA VAL A 4 5.29 -32.22 28.01
C VAL A 4 4.72 -32.67 26.67
N LYS A 5 3.82 -33.66 26.69
CA LYS A 5 2.98 -33.98 25.53
C LYS A 5 1.97 -32.84 25.33
N ILE A 6 2.13 -32.11 24.25
CA ILE A 6 1.13 -31.14 23.80
C ILE A 6 0.04 -31.92 23.09
N GLU A 7 -1.14 -32.02 23.73
CA GLU A 7 -2.33 -32.63 23.14
C GLU A 7 -2.82 -31.81 21.93
N GLU A 8 -3.12 -32.50 20.87
CA GLU A 8 -3.66 -31.92 19.64
C GLU A 8 -5.04 -31.27 19.89
N ARG A 9 -5.08 -29.95 19.95
CA ARG A 9 -6.35 -29.23 19.81
C ARG A 9 -6.62 -28.99 18.34
N GLN A 10 -7.73 -29.54 17.85
CA GLN A 10 -8.28 -29.22 16.53
C GLN A 10 -8.73 -27.75 16.53
N SER A 11 -7.88 -26.89 16.00
CA SER A 11 -8.21 -25.52 15.68
C SER A 11 -7.95 -25.31 14.20
N THR A 12 -8.94 -24.83 13.49
CA THR A 12 -8.98 -24.71 12.04
C THR A 12 -8.02 -23.66 11.47
N HIS A 13 -7.25 -22.96 12.31
CA HIS A 13 -6.33 -21.91 11.88
C HIS A 13 -5.10 -21.76 12.77
N VAL A 14 -4.49 -22.82 13.24
CA VAL A 14 -3.26 -22.72 14.02
C VAL A 14 -2.14 -23.47 13.33
N TYR A 15 -1.01 -22.82 13.16
CA TYR A 15 0.25 -23.39 12.74
C TYR A 15 0.55 -24.68 13.48
N ARG A 16 0.41 -25.80 12.81
CA ARG A 16 0.68 -27.11 13.39
C ARG A 16 2.17 -27.39 13.24
N GLN A 17 2.98 -26.96 14.19
CA GLN A 17 4.34 -27.48 14.24
C GLN A 17 4.30 -28.96 14.55
N LYS A 18 4.49 -29.79 13.52
CA LYS A 18 4.46 -31.25 13.66
C LYS A 18 5.62 -31.82 14.44
N ARG A 19 6.73 -31.06 14.60
CA ARG A 19 7.89 -31.43 15.41
C ARG A 19 8.66 -30.19 15.86
N MET A 20 9.40 -30.32 16.94
CA MET A 20 10.42 -29.33 17.29
C MET A 20 11.65 -29.58 16.43
N PHE A 21 12.19 -28.50 15.85
CA PHE A 21 13.43 -28.55 15.08
C PHE A 21 14.64 -28.55 16.02
N THR A 22 15.71 -29.21 15.63
CA THR A 22 17.01 -29.06 16.31
C THR A 22 17.57 -27.66 16.03
N LYS A 23 18.59 -27.29 16.80
CA LYS A 23 19.28 -26.00 16.59
C LYS A 23 19.89 -25.92 15.20
N GLU A 24 20.49 -27.01 14.74
CA GLU A 24 21.12 -27.13 13.42
C GLU A 24 20.08 -27.01 12.30
N GLU A 25 18.93 -27.64 12.43
CA GLU A 25 17.84 -27.52 11.47
C GLU A 25 17.25 -26.10 11.41
N LEU A 26 17.24 -25.37 12.54
CA LEU A 26 16.82 -23.96 12.58
C LEU A 26 17.85 -23.06 11.92
N GLU A 27 19.14 -23.28 12.17
CA GLU A 27 20.24 -22.52 11.54
C GLU A 27 20.28 -22.74 10.01
N GLU A 28 20.07 -23.98 9.55
CA GLU A 28 19.96 -24.28 8.13
C GLU A 28 18.78 -23.53 7.47
N ARG A 29 17.61 -23.54 8.11
CA ARG A 29 16.41 -22.83 7.61
C ARG A 29 16.62 -21.32 7.61
N GLU A 30 17.23 -20.78 8.66
CA GLU A 30 17.57 -19.36 8.75
C GLU A 30 18.51 -18.95 7.62
N SER A 31 19.53 -19.76 7.30
CA SER A 31 20.49 -19.49 6.23
C SER A 31 19.83 -19.31 4.86
N LEU A 32 18.76 -20.05 4.58
CA LEU A 32 18.05 -19.94 3.31
C LEU A 32 17.33 -18.61 3.11
N CYS A 33 16.98 -17.93 4.20
CA CYS A 33 16.29 -16.63 4.14
C CYS A 33 17.22 -15.45 4.42
N VAL A 34 18.12 -15.61 5.42
CA VAL A 34 18.84 -14.47 6.04
C VAL A 34 20.11 -14.11 5.27
N HIS A 35 20.78 -15.07 4.67
CA HIS A 35 22.09 -14.85 4.03
C HIS A 35 22.03 -14.37 2.58
N GLU A 36 20.90 -14.53 1.90
CA GLU A 36 20.77 -14.06 0.52
C GLU A 36 20.43 -12.57 0.46
N GLN A 37 21.14 -11.82 -0.34
CA GLN A 37 20.93 -10.39 -0.58
C GLN A 37 20.77 -10.13 -2.09
N PRO A 38 19.63 -9.50 -2.50
CA PRO A 38 18.46 -9.17 -1.66
C PRO A 38 17.65 -10.42 -1.29
N ALA A 39 16.99 -10.39 -0.12
CA ALA A 39 16.09 -11.47 0.28
C ALA A 39 14.96 -11.67 -0.76
N TYR A 40 14.57 -12.92 -1.03
CA TYR A 40 13.54 -13.23 -2.04
C TYR A 40 12.22 -12.53 -1.79
N CYS A 41 11.77 -12.46 -0.54
CA CYS A 41 10.57 -11.71 -0.16
C CYS A 41 10.66 -10.22 -0.49
N ASN A 42 11.81 -9.59 -0.28
CA ASN A 42 12.03 -8.19 -0.67
C ASN A 42 12.11 -8.03 -2.19
N ALA A 43 12.76 -8.97 -2.89
CA ALA A 43 12.87 -8.95 -4.35
C ALA A 43 11.50 -9.09 -5.03
N ALA A 44 10.64 -9.97 -4.49
CA ALA A 44 9.29 -10.22 -5.00
C ALA A 44 8.31 -9.06 -4.71
N CYS A 45 8.53 -8.28 -3.64
CA CYS A 45 7.68 -7.15 -3.31
C CYS A 45 7.97 -5.96 -4.26
N PRO A 46 7.02 -5.51 -5.10
CA PRO A 46 7.22 -4.33 -5.95
C PRO A 46 7.45 -3.05 -5.15
N LEU A 47 6.85 -2.95 -3.96
CA LEU A 47 6.98 -1.80 -3.05
C LEU A 47 8.30 -1.84 -2.25
N LYS A 48 9.04 -2.97 -2.31
CA LYS A 48 10.33 -3.16 -1.64
C LYS A 48 10.26 -3.02 -0.12
N LEU A 49 9.27 -3.70 0.48
CA LEU A 49 9.21 -3.82 1.94
C LEU A 49 10.46 -4.53 2.46
N ASP A 50 11.13 -3.92 3.41
CA ASP A 50 12.23 -4.57 4.13
C ASP A 50 11.67 -5.53 5.19
N VAL A 51 11.36 -6.75 4.74
CA VAL A 51 10.76 -7.79 5.59
C VAL A 51 11.69 -8.19 6.73
N LYS A 52 13.02 -8.19 6.51
CA LYS A 52 13.99 -8.51 7.56
C LYS A 52 13.97 -7.46 8.68
N ALA A 53 13.98 -6.18 8.31
CA ALA A 53 13.91 -5.11 9.29
C ALA A 53 12.55 -5.09 10.02
N LEU A 54 11.45 -5.39 9.31
CA LEU A 54 10.12 -5.53 9.90
C LEU A 54 10.09 -6.65 10.94
N ALA A 55 10.57 -7.84 10.57
CA ALA A 55 10.64 -9.00 11.47
C ALA A 55 11.52 -8.72 12.70
N ALA A 56 12.69 -8.10 12.50
CA ALA A 56 13.61 -7.75 13.60
C ALA A 56 12.98 -6.73 14.55
N ALA A 57 12.25 -5.73 14.04
CA ALA A 57 11.56 -4.76 14.88
C ALA A 57 10.46 -5.42 15.72
N LEU A 58 9.63 -6.29 15.12
CA LEU A 58 8.59 -7.03 15.83
C LEU A 58 9.16 -8.01 16.87
N ALA A 59 10.25 -8.72 16.54
CA ALA A 59 10.93 -9.61 17.47
C ALA A 59 11.51 -8.87 18.69
N ALA A 60 11.91 -7.61 18.51
CA ALA A 60 12.36 -6.74 19.60
C ALA A 60 11.20 -6.09 20.39
N GLY A 61 9.95 -6.29 19.99
CA GLY A 61 8.77 -5.62 20.55
C GLY A 61 8.64 -4.15 20.15
N ASP A 62 9.42 -3.69 19.15
CA ASP A 62 9.42 -2.31 18.66
C ASP A 62 8.37 -2.15 17.52
N PHE A 63 7.09 -2.15 17.93
CA PHE A 63 5.97 -2.03 17.00
C PHE A 63 5.92 -0.67 16.29
N ASP A 64 6.38 0.39 16.93
CA ASP A 64 6.43 1.73 16.35
C ASP A 64 7.39 1.78 15.16
N LYS A 65 8.57 1.18 15.31
CA LYS A 65 9.54 1.02 14.22
C LYS A 65 9.01 0.11 13.12
N ALA A 66 8.33 -0.98 13.48
CA ALA A 66 7.69 -1.86 12.51
C ALA A 66 6.64 -1.11 11.67
N LEU A 67 5.77 -0.33 12.32
CA LEU A 67 4.79 0.51 11.65
C LEU A 67 5.45 1.55 10.73
N ALA A 68 6.49 2.23 11.21
CA ALA A 68 7.22 3.23 10.41
C ALA A 68 7.86 2.62 9.14
N LEU A 69 8.38 1.39 9.21
CA LEU A 69 8.88 0.66 8.06
C LEU A 69 7.77 0.36 7.04
N TYR A 70 6.60 -0.01 7.53
CA TYR A 70 5.45 -0.31 6.68
C TYR A 70 4.85 0.95 6.04
N GLU A 71 4.65 2.03 6.80
CA GLU A 71 4.18 3.32 6.29
C GLU A 71 5.14 3.96 5.27
N LYS A 72 6.43 3.63 5.32
CA LYS A 72 7.40 4.10 4.32
C LYS A 72 7.07 3.61 2.92
N ILE A 73 6.51 2.42 2.77
CA ILE A 73 6.22 1.83 1.47
C ILE A 73 4.85 2.19 0.92
N THR A 74 3.91 2.61 1.77
CA THR A 74 2.53 2.94 1.37
C THR A 74 1.95 4.08 2.20
N PRO A 75 1.13 4.97 1.62
CA PRO A 75 0.36 5.96 2.38
C PRO A 75 -0.88 5.38 3.07
N PHE A 76 -1.38 4.21 2.61
CA PHE A 76 -2.60 3.58 3.11
C PHE A 76 -2.34 2.14 3.54
N PRO A 77 -1.70 1.95 4.71
CA PRO A 77 -1.26 0.64 5.16
C PRO A 77 -2.43 -0.32 5.44
N HIS A 78 -3.59 0.15 5.90
CA HIS A 78 -4.78 -0.70 6.12
C HIS A 78 -5.33 -1.30 4.82
N ILE A 79 -5.33 -0.54 3.73
CA ILE A 79 -5.74 -1.06 2.41
C ILE A 79 -4.75 -2.13 1.95
N LEU A 80 -3.45 -1.84 2.06
CA LEU A 80 -2.41 -2.75 1.58
C LEU A 80 -2.37 -4.06 2.39
N SER A 81 -2.39 -3.99 3.74
CA SER A 81 -2.34 -5.18 4.61
C SER A 81 -3.53 -6.12 4.43
N THR A 82 -4.68 -5.60 3.97
CA THR A 82 -5.89 -6.39 3.75
C THR A 82 -5.95 -6.95 2.34
N GLY A 83 -5.62 -6.15 1.34
CA GLY A 83 -5.87 -6.46 -0.07
C GLY A 83 -4.62 -6.83 -0.88
N CYS A 84 -3.42 -6.81 -0.29
CA CYS A 84 -2.20 -7.21 -1.00
C CYS A 84 -2.22 -8.72 -1.32
N GLU A 85 -1.82 -9.09 -2.53
CA GLU A 85 -1.71 -10.46 -3.01
C GLU A 85 -0.52 -11.22 -2.40
N ALA A 86 0.31 -10.55 -1.60
CA ALA A 86 1.44 -11.08 -0.84
C ALA A 86 2.45 -11.93 -1.63
N PRO A 87 3.00 -11.45 -2.76
CA PRO A 87 4.00 -12.21 -3.52
C PRO A 87 5.28 -12.48 -2.70
N CYS A 88 5.52 -11.69 -1.65
CA CYS A 88 6.60 -11.90 -0.70
C CYS A 88 6.45 -13.22 0.07
N GLU A 89 5.24 -13.61 0.48
CA GLU A 89 4.98 -14.88 1.16
C GLU A 89 5.15 -16.06 0.20
N SER A 90 4.59 -15.95 -1.02
CA SER A 90 4.71 -16.97 -2.06
C SER A 90 6.16 -17.24 -2.47
N SER A 91 7.02 -16.22 -2.37
CA SER A 91 8.45 -16.30 -2.72
C SER A 91 9.34 -16.61 -1.51
N CYS A 92 8.75 -16.91 -0.35
CA CYS A 92 9.52 -17.20 0.86
C CYS A 92 10.23 -18.55 0.72
N LYS A 93 11.55 -18.55 0.84
CA LYS A 93 12.38 -19.77 0.77
C LYS A 93 12.03 -20.78 1.87
N LEU A 94 11.64 -20.32 3.04
CA LEU A 94 11.20 -21.20 4.13
C LEU A 94 9.96 -22.03 3.75
N GLY A 95 9.13 -21.54 2.84
CA GLY A 95 7.99 -22.28 2.30
C GLY A 95 8.38 -23.57 1.57
N GLN A 96 9.63 -23.70 1.11
CA GLN A 96 10.15 -24.94 0.50
C GLN A 96 10.47 -26.01 1.55
N LEU A 97 10.69 -25.63 2.79
CA LEU A 97 11.01 -26.52 3.90
C LEU A 97 9.84 -26.80 4.84
N GLY A 98 8.75 -26.07 4.69
CA GLY A 98 7.56 -26.15 5.53
C GLY A 98 6.67 -24.94 5.30
N GLU A 99 6.25 -24.26 6.38
CA GLU A 99 5.46 -23.04 6.27
C GLU A 99 6.37 -21.82 6.05
N GLY A 100 5.98 -20.96 5.11
CA GLY A 100 6.63 -19.68 4.90
C GLY A 100 6.37 -18.71 6.06
N ILE A 101 7.08 -17.60 6.09
CA ILE A 101 6.85 -16.54 7.06
C ILE A 101 5.52 -15.85 6.72
N ALA A 102 4.63 -15.71 7.71
CA ALA A 102 3.37 -15.00 7.61
C ALA A 102 3.60 -13.47 7.62
N ILE A 103 4.13 -12.93 6.52
CA ILE A 103 4.55 -11.53 6.42
C ILE A 103 3.36 -10.59 6.58
N ARG A 104 2.20 -10.97 6.03
CA ARG A 104 0.97 -10.20 6.14
C ARG A 104 0.46 -10.08 7.57
N GLU A 105 0.64 -11.13 8.38
CA GLU A 105 0.31 -11.05 9.81
C GLU A 105 1.28 -10.15 10.58
N MET A 106 2.55 -10.10 10.16
CA MET A 106 3.51 -9.14 10.71
C MET A 106 3.12 -7.69 10.39
N GLU A 107 2.65 -7.42 9.16
CA GLU A 107 2.14 -6.11 8.77
C GLU A 107 0.91 -5.70 9.59
N ARG A 108 -0.03 -6.64 9.80
CA ARG A 108 -1.20 -6.42 10.64
C ARG A 108 -0.83 -6.19 12.11
N ALA A 109 0.13 -6.93 12.64
CA ALA A 109 0.63 -6.72 14.00
C ALA A 109 1.27 -5.32 14.17
N ALA A 110 2.04 -4.87 13.18
CA ALA A 110 2.61 -3.52 13.17
C ALA A 110 1.50 -2.44 13.19
N LEU A 111 0.41 -2.65 12.45
CA LEU A 111 -0.75 -1.73 12.44
C LEU A 111 -1.55 -1.75 13.73
N ALA A 112 -1.70 -2.94 14.35
CA ALA A 112 -2.52 -3.10 15.55
C ALA A 112 -1.85 -2.56 16.81
N TYR A 113 -0.53 -2.65 16.89
CA TYR A 113 0.22 -2.35 18.12
C TYR A 113 1.21 -1.20 18.00
N GLY A 114 1.54 -0.76 16.77
CA GLY A 114 2.42 0.38 16.56
C GLY A 114 1.70 1.73 16.68
N ALA A 115 2.38 2.70 17.26
CA ALA A 115 1.93 4.08 17.31
C ALA A 115 2.67 4.92 16.27
N LYS A 116 1.92 5.75 15.54
CA LYS A 116 2.50 6.64 14.55
C LYS A 116 3.34 7.72 15.23
N PRO A 117 4.62 7.87 14.88
CA PRO A 117 5.42 8.96 15.42
C PRO A 117 4.85 10.31 15.00
N LYS A 118 4.60 11.19 15.97
CA LYS A 118 4.20 12.57 15.72
C LYS A 118 5.41 13.35 15.18
N GLY A 119 5.53 13.47 13.88
CA GLY A 119 6.60 14.21 13.23
C GLY A 119 6.06 15.12 12.13
N ALA A 120 6.37 16.41 12.20
CA ALA A 120 6.13 17.30 11.07
C ALA A 120 7.19 17.08 10.00
N SER A 121 6.77 16.95 8.74
CA SER A 121 7.72 16.91 7.62
C SER A 121 8.44 18.26 7.50
N LEU A 122 9.77 18.24 7.56
CA LEU A 122 10.63 19.42 7.39
C LEU A 122 10.77 19.83 5.91
N LEU A 123 10.27 19.03 4.98
CA LEU A 123 10.36 19.32 3.55
C LEU A 123 9.42 20.49 3.16
N ARG A 124 9.90 21.40 2.35
CA ARG A 124 9.09 22.50 1.79
C ARG A 124 8.05 21.95 0.82
N LYS A 125 6.87 22.57 0.79
CA LYS A 125 5.87 22.30 -0.26
C LYS A 125 6.42 22.67 -1.63
N LYS A 126 6.11 21.86 -2.64
CA LYS A 126 6.45 22.15 -4.03
C LYS A 126 5.57 23.30 -4.55
N GLN A 127 6.09 24.06 -5.51
CA GLN A 127 5.33 25.12 -6.18
C GLN A 127 4.32 24.55 -7.18
N GLN A 128 4.67 23.43 -7.80
CA GLN A 128 3.79 22.71 -8.72
C GLN A 128 2.68 22.01 -7.96
N SER A 129 1.45 22.22 -8.40
CA SER A 129 0.26 21.56 -7.84
C SER A 129 -0.20 20.42 -8.73
N ALA A 130 -0.86 19.45 -8.09
CA ALA A 130 -1.44 18.29 -8.74
C ALA A 130 -2.97 18.26 -8.58
N ALA A 131 -3.68 17.81 -9.61
CA ALA A 131 -5.10 17.51 -9.54
C ALA A 131 -5.37 16.05 -9.88
N ILE A 132 -6.31 15.45 -9.16
CA ILE A 132 -6.78 14.08 -9.39
C ILE A 132 -8.29 14.14 -9.59
N PHE A 133 -8.76 13.58 -10.70
CA PHE A 133 -10.16 13.59 -11.09
C PHE A 133 -10.73 12.16 -11.08
N GLY A 134 -11.78 11.95 -10.29
CA GLY A 134 -12.37 10.64 -10.07
C GLY A 134 -11.69 9.85 -8.95
N ALA A 135 -12.31 8.74 -8.58
CA ALA A 135 -11.92 7.95 -7.41
C ALA A 135 -11.83 6.46 -7.77
N ASP A 136 -10.63 5.93 -7.67
CA ASP A 136 -10.30 4.50 -7.68
C ASP A 136 -9.09 4.25 -6.79
N LEU A 137 -8.67 3.00 -6.67
CA LEU A 137 -7.51 2.65 -5.82
C LEU A 137 -6.22 3.35 -6.28
N PHE A 138 -5.99 3.41 -7.59
CA PHE A 138 -4.79 4.04 -8.13
C PHE A 138 -4.76 5.54 -7.79
N SER A 139 -5.85 6.25 -8.03
CA SER A 139 -5.96 7.69 -7.77
C SER A 139 -5.83 8.00 -6.28
N LEU A 140 -6.39 7.13 -5.40
CA LEU A 140 -6.26 7.25 -3.96
C LEU A 140 -4.80 7.10 -3.51
N PHE A 141 -4.11 6.03 -3.94
CA PHE A 141 -2.69 5.83 -3.62
C PHE A 141 -1.83 6.94 -4.19
N LEU A 142 -2.12 7.40 -5.42
CA LEU A 142 -1.36 8.48 -6.05
C LEU A 142 -1.47 9.79 -5.26
N ALA A 143 -2.67 10.12 -4.75
CA ALA A 143 -2.86 11.29 -3.89
C ALA A 143 -1.93 11.25 -2.67
N GLY A 144 -1.91 10.11 -1.97
CA GLY A 144 -1.05 9.91 -0.81
C GLY A 144 0.44 9.99 -1.14
N GLU A 145 0.88 9.37 -2.24
CA GLU A 145 2.28 9.43 -2.67
C GLU A 145 2.72 10.83 -3.08
N LEU A 146 1.86 11.60 -3.76
CA LEU A 146 2.13 13.00 -4.11
C LEU A 146 2.24 13.90 -2.87
N VAL A 147 1.35 13.70 -1.87
CA VAL A 147 1.44 14.42 -0.60
C VAL A 147 2.72 14.07 0.15
N LYS A 148 3.13 12.80 0.19
CA LYS A 148 4.44 12.39 0.77
C LYS A 148 5.60 13.14 0.10
N LYS A 149 5.51 13.44 -1.18
CA LYS A 149 6.47 14.23 -1.96
C LYS A 149 6.26 15.74 -1.87
N ARG A 150 5.31 16.18 -1.04
CA ARG A 150 5.02 17.61 -0.76
C ARG A 150 4.41 18.39 -1.94
N TYR A 151 3.76 17.69 -2.88
CA TYR A 151 2.89 18.37 -3.84
C TYR A 151 1.60 18.82 -3.16
N PRO A 152 1.13 20.07 -3.39
CA PRO A 152 -0.25 20.45 -3.11
C PRO A 152 -1.17 19.64 -4.03
N VAL A 153 -2.12 18.90 -3.45
CA VAL A 153 -3.03 18.01 -4.18
C VAL A 153 -4.47 18.48 -4.04
N SER A 154 -5.17 18.61 -5.17
CA SER A 154 -6.62 18.77 -5.23
C SER A 154 -7.25 17.47 -5.73
N PHE A 155 -8.24 16.94 -5.00
CA PHE A 155 -8.89 15.67 -5.32
C PHE A 155 -10.37 15.90 -5.59
N TYR A 156 -10.80 15.68 -6.82
CA TYR A 156 -12.16 15.88 -7.30
C TYR A 156 -12.90 14.55 -7.38
N CYS A 157 -13.98 14.37 -6.65
CA CYS A 157 -14.73 13.12 -6.63
C CYS A 157 -16.22 13.31 -6.34
N SER A 158 -17.03 12.37 -6.79
CA SER A 158 -18.48 12.35 -6.58
C SER A 158 -18.90 11.95 -5.16
N GLN A 159 -17.98 11.35 -4.38
CA GLN A 159 -18.23 11.00 -2.99
C GLN A 159 -18.39 12.25 -2.12
N LYS A 160 -19.08 12.08 -0.99
CA LYS A 160 -19.43 13.19 -0.08
C LYS A 160 -18.45 13.37 1.10
N ASP A 161 -17.66 12.35 1.39
CA ASP A 161 -16.72 12.32 2.52
C ASP A 161 -15.64 11.26 2.35
N GLY A 162 -14.63 11.27 3.24
CA GLY A 162 -13.51 10.34 3.20
C GLY A 162 -13.91 8.89 3.40
N LEU A 163 -14.90 8.59 4.23
CA LEU A 163 -15.34 7.22 4.45
C LEU A 163 -16.04 6.64 3.21
N SER A 164 -16.93 7.42 2.58
CA SER A 164 -17.58 7.02 1.33
C SER A 164 -16.58 6.87 0.18
N LEU A 165 -15.53 7.70 0.15
CA LEU A 165 -14.43 7.57 -0.80
C LEU A 165 -13.67 6.24 -0.61
N VAL A 166 -13.24 5.93 0.63
CA VAL A 166 -12.51 4.69 0.92
C VAL A 166 -13.37 3.46 0.61
N LYS A 167 -14.64 3.45 1.02
CA LYS A 167 -15.57 2.34 0.72
C LYS A 167 -15.84 2.18 -0.77
N GLY A 168 -15.87 3.25 -1.53
CA GLY A 168 -15.98 3.21 -2.98
C GLY A 168 -14.76 2.60 -3.66
N CYS A 169 -13.56 2.96 -3.20
CA CYS A 169 -12.31 2.44 -3.76
C CYS A 169 -11.96 1.02 -3.26
N ALA A 170 -12.31 0.68 -2.03
CA ALA A 170 -11.94 -0.58 -1.38
C ALA A 170 -13.14 -1.18 -0.60
N PRO A 171 -14.19 -1.65 -1.29
CA PRO A 171 -15.43 -2.12 -0.66
C PRO A 171 -15.26 -3.37 0.21
N TRP A 172 -14.16 -4.09 0.06
CA TRP A 172 -13.83 -5.29 0.86
C TRP A 172 -13.23 -4.99 2.23
N LEU A 173 -12.89 -3.75 2.53
CA LEU A 173 -12.37 -3.39 3.84
C LEU A 173 -13.43 -3.56 4.92
N SER A 174 -13.00 -4.02 6.10
CA SER A 174 -13.85 -3.96 7.29
C SER A 174 -14.23 -2.50 7.60
N GLN A 175 -15.31 -2.32 8.36
CA GLN A 175 -15.73 -0.97 8.78
C GLN A 175 -14.61 -0.24 9.51
N GLU A 176 -13.94 -0.93 10.45
CA GLU A 176 -12.84 -0.40 11.25
C GLU A 176 -11.64 0.04 10.38
N ALA A 177 -11.22 -0.81 9.44
CA ALA A 177 -10.11 -0.50 8.52
C ALA A 177 -10.45 0.67 7.58
N ALA A 178 -11.72 0.77 7.14
CA ALA A 178 -12.19 1.86 6.32
C ALA A 178 -12.21 3.19 7.10
N GLU A 179 -12.67 3.18 8.35
CA GLU A 179 -12.66 4.35 9.24
C GLU A 179 -11.23 4.79 9.56
N ALA A 180 -10.33 3.85 9.89
CA ALA A 180 -8.92 4.15 10.12
C ALA A 180 -8.27 4.78 8.87
N THR A 181 -8.56 4.25 7.68
CA THR A 181 -8.06 4.82 6.41
C THR A 181 -8.64 6.21 6.15
N ALA A 182 -9.94 6.42 6.41
CA ALA A 182 -10.57 7.74 6.27
C ALA A 182 -9.99 8.75 7.26
N GLY A 183 -9.64 8.32 8.47
CA GLY A 183 -8.89 9.10 9.44
C GLY A 183 -7.54 9.54 8.90
N LEU A 184 -6.76 8.62 8.32
CA LEU A 184 -5.49 8.95 7.67
C LEU A 184 -5.67 9.95 6.52
N LEU A 185 -6.72 9.80 5.70
CA LEU A 185 -7.03 10.76 4.63
C LEU A 185 -7.26 12.16 5.15
N SER A 186 -7.92 12.31 6.29
CA SER A 186 -8.20 13.62 6.89
C SER A 186 -6.95 14.33 7.43
N GLU A 187 -5.90 13.56 7.74
CA GLU A 187 -4.60 14.09 8.17
C GLU A 187 -3.71 14.53 7.01
N LEU A 188 -4.00 14.05 5.79
CA LEU A 188 -3.23 14.42 4.60
C LEU A 188 -3.61 15.83 4.12
N ASP A 189 -2.61 16.55 3.65
CA ASP A 189 -2.76 17.89 3.08
C ASP A 189 -3.32 17.82 1.64
N ILE A 190 -4.59 17.36 1.54
CA ILE A 190 -5.33 17.21 0.27
C ILE A 190 -6.54 18.15 0.30
N ALA A 191 -6.68 18.96 -0.74
CA ALA A 191 -7.87 19.77 -0.96
C ALA A 191 -8.96 18.95 -1.66
N PHE A 192 -9.84 18.30 -0.88
CA PHE A 192 -10.94 17.53 -1.43
C PHE A 192 -12.04 18.43 -1.98
N LYS A 193 -12.52 18.10 -3.17
CA LYS A 193 -13.68 18.68 -3.87
C LYS A 193 -14.76 17.62 -3.94
N TRP A 194 -15.55 17.52 -2.89
CA TRP A 194 -16.60 16.51 -2.71
C TRP A 194 -17.83 16.79 -3.55
N GLY A 195 -18.51 15.71 -3.97
CA GLY A 195 -19.82 15.79 -4.63
C GLY A 195 -19.79 16.44 -6.01
N CYS A 196 -18.65 16.47 -6.69
CA CYS A 196 -18.53 17.00 -8.04
C CYS A 196 -18.47 15.89 -9.09
N GLU A 197 -18.88 16.22 -10.31
CA GLU A 197 -18.70 15.35 -11.47
C GLU A 197 -17.26 15.48 -11.99
N PRO A 198 -16.42 14.42 -11.90
CA PRO A 198 -15.00 14.53 -12.20
C PRO A 198 -14.69 14.98 -13.63
N GLU A 199 -15.47 14.54 -14.61
CA GLU A 199 -15.28 14.89 -16.02
C GLU A 199 -15.59 16.37 -16.30
N ALA A 200 -16.62 16.91 -15.67
CA ALA A 200 -16.96 18.33 -15.75
C ALA A 200 -15.85 19.17 -15.11
N ALA A 201 -15.46 18.81 -13.89
CA ALA A 201 -14.37 19.46 -13.17
C ALA A 201 -13.04 19.41 -13.94
N TYR A 202 -12.73 18.27 -14.60
CA TYR A 202 -11.55 18.15 -15.46
C TYR A 202 -11.56 19.17 -16.60
N ARG A 203 -12.70 19.32 -17.33
CA ARG A 203 -12.80 20.26 -18.45
C ARG A 203 -12.60 21.71 -18.00
N GLU A 204 -13.08 22.04 -16.82
CA GLU A 204 -13.03 23.40 -16.27
C GLU A 204 -11.66 23.73 -15.65
N ASP A 205 -11.11 22.79 -14.86
CA ASP A 205 -10.01 23.10 -13.92
C ASP A 205 -8.64 22.57 -14.34
N ARG A 206 -8.55 21.64 -15.32
CA ARG A 206 -7.26 21.00 -15.69
C ARG A 206 -6.13 21.99 -15.97
N GLY A 207 -6.43 23.12 -16.55
CA GLY A 207 -5.44 24.13 -16.92
C GLY A 207 -4.77 24.84 -15.72
N LYS A 208 -5.30 24.66 -14.51
CA LYS A 208 -4.80 25.29 -13.28
C LYS A 208 -3.66 24.50 -12.62
N TYR A 209 -3.39 23.26 -13.09
CA TYR A 209 -2.49 22.32 -12.44
C TYR A 209 -1.34 21.90 -13.33
N ALA A 210 -0.17 21.72 -12.72
CA ALA A 210 1.01 21.24 -13.43
C ALA A 210 0.98 19.72 -13.67
N LEU A 211 0.41 18.98 -12.73
CA LEU A 211 0.23 17.52 -12.80
C LEU A 211 -1.26 17.18 -12.78
N ILE A 212 -1.67 16.31 -13.68
CA ILE A 212 -3.06 15.90 -13.83
C ILE A 212 -3.12 14.39 -13.83
N ALA A 213 -3.97 13.84 -12.97
CA ALA A 213 -4.30 12.43 -12.98
C ALA A 213 -5.82 12.23 -12.99
N ALA A 214 -6.26 11.09 -13.49
CA ALA A 214 -7.66 10.71 -13.44
C ALA A 214 -7.80 9.23 -13.06
N ALA A 215 -8.87 8.91 -12.34
CA ALA A 215 -9.31 7.54 -12.16
C ALA A 215 -9.58 6.89 -13.52
N TRP A 216 -9.45 5.57 -13.59
CA TRP A 216 -9.52 4.84 -14.85
C TRP A 216 -10.82 5.10 -15.63
N ASP A 217 -11.96 5.00 -14.94
CA ASP A 217 -13.26 5.21 -15.58
C ASP A 217 -13.44 6.66 -16.07
N THR A 218 -13.01 7.64 -15.26
CA THR A 218 -13.00 9.05 -15.66
C THR A 218 -12.10 9.27 -16.89
N ALA A 219 -10.91 8.68 -16.91
CA ALA A 219 -9.99 8.79 -18.04
C ALA A 219 -10.58 8.19 -19.33
N ARG A 220 -11.24 7.04 -19.25
CA ARG A 220 -11.92 6.41 -20.40
C ARG A 220 -13.09 7.22 -20.91
N THR A 221 -13.84 7.85 -20.03
CA THR A 221 -14.95 8.74 -20.40
C THR A 221 -14.44 9.99 -21.12
N LEU A 222 -13.33 10.56 -20.65
CA LEU A 222 -12.72 11.74 -21.27
C LEU A 222 -12.04 11.42 -22.60
N TYR A 223 -11.49 10.23 -22.73
CA TYR A 223 -10.71 9.77 -23.89
C TYR A 223 -11.15 8.36 -24.32
N PRO A 224 -12.28 8.24 -25.03
CA PRO A 224 -12.73 6.97 -25.60
C PRO A 224 -11.65 6.40 -26.55
N GLY A 225 -11.22 5.18 -26.32
CA GLY A 225 -10.12 4.56 -27.06
C GLY A 225 -8.82 4.45 -26.27
N LEU A 226 -8.80 4.87 -25.01
CA LEU A 226 -7.75 4.50 -24.08
C LEU A 226 -7.79 2.99 -23.86
N GLU A 227 -6.82 2.27 -24.41
CA GLU A 227 -6.58 0.85 -24.17
C GLU A 227 -5.22 0.72 -23.51
N THR A 228 -5.16 0.05 -22.37
CA THR A 228 -3.88 -0.27 -21.76
C THR A 228 -3.97 -1.50 -20.88
N ASP A 229 -2.93 -2.30 -20.97
CA ASP A 229 -2.61 -3.38 -20.05
C ASP A 229 -1.57 -2.94 -19.00
N GLU A 230 -1.06 -1.72 -19.10
CA GLU A 230 -0.03 -1.20 -18.20
C GLU A 230 -0.60 -0.76 -16.86
N ALA A 231 0.18 -0.97 -15.80
CA ALA A 231 -0.17 -0.54 -14.45
C ALA A 231 -0.23 1.00 -14.31
N VAL A 232 0.43 1.73 -15.21
CA VAL A 232 0.43 3.20 -15.27
C VAL A 232 0.53 3.63 -16.72
N MET A 233 -0.36 4.51 -17.14
CA MET A 233 -0.29 5.19 -18.42
C MET A 233 -0.04 6.69 -18.21
N VAL A 234 0.92 7.23 -18.95
CA VAL A 234 1.17 8.66 -19.03
C VAL A 234 0.83 9.11 -20.46
N CYS A 235 -0.32 9.69 -20.61
CA CYS A 235 -0.73 10.30 -21.90
C CYS A 235 -0.02 11.65 -22.05
N ARG A 236 1.14 11.66 -22.70
CA ARG A 236 1.97 12.88 -22.83
C ARG A 236 1.26 14.01 -23.58
N GLU A 237 0.50 13.69 -24.63
CA GLU A 237 -0.25 14.67 -25.42
C GLU A 237 -1.36 15.33 -24.60
N GLN A 238 -2.05 14.57 -23.76
CA GLN A 238 -3.12 15.03 -22.88
C GLN A 238 -2.64 15.51 -21.52
N ARG A 239 -1.34 15.31 -21.19
CA ARG A 239 -0.76 15.58 -19.88
C ARG A 239 -1.51 14.88 -18.75
N LEU A 240 -2.03 13.69 -19.01
CA LEU A 240 -2.87 12.93 -18.08
C LEU A 240 -2.12 11.67 -17.62
N ILE A 241 -2.16 11.43 -16.32
CA ILE A 241 -1.70 10.19 -15.70
C ILE A 241 -2.92 9.38 -15.27
N THR A 242 -2.98 8.13 -15.64
CA THR A 242 -3.98 7.18 -15.16
C THR A 242 -3.34 5.83 -14.92
N GLY A 243 -4.01 4.92 -14.22
CA GLY A 243 -3.49 3.60 -13.94
C GLY A 243 -4.58 2.54 -13.89
N SER A 244 -4.20 1.31 -14.15
CA SER A 244 -5.07 0.15 -14.00
C SER A 244 -5.33 -0.18 -12.53
N THR A 245 -6.52 -0.65 -12.21
CA THR A 245 -6.95 -1.07 -10.88
C THR A 245 -7.13 -2.59 -10.80
N ARG A 246 -6.27 -3.38 -11.47
CA ARG A 246 -6.35 -4.85 -11.50
C ARG A 246 -6.20 -5.50 -10.13
N GLY A 247 -5.48 -4.87 -9.20
CA GLY A 247 -5.27 -5.34 -7.84
C GLY A 247 -4.76 -4.23 -6.93
N VAL A 248 -4.74 -4.51 -5.63
CA VAL A 248 -4.28 -3.53 -4.63
C VAL A 248 -2.81 -3.24 -4.78
N LEU A 249 -1.99 -4.27 -4.97
CA LEU A 249 -0.55 -4.14 -5.11
C LEU A 249 -0.17 -3.40 -6.39
N ASP A 250 -0.84 -3.72 -7.51
CA ASP A 250 -0.63 -3.04 -8.79
C ASP A 250 -0.99 -1.57 -8.71
N SER A 251 -2.12 -1.24 -8.08
CA SER A 251 -2.54 0.15 -7.86
C SER A 251 -1.54 0.93 -7.01
N ALA A 252 -1.08 0.36 -5.90
CA ALA A 252 -0.11 1.00 -5.01
C ALA A 252 1.25 1.19 -5.70
N PHE A 253 1.73 0.17 -6.41
CA PHE A 253 3.01 0.23 -7.15
C PHE A 253 2.94 1.22 -8.32
N GLY A 254 1.86 1.18 -9.10
CA GLY A 254 1.61 2.09 -10.19
C GLY A 254 1.59 3.55 -9.73
N ALA A 255 0.86 3.83 -8.66
CA ALA A 255 0.79 5.15 -8.05
C ALA A 255 2.17 5.65 -7.58
N LYS A 256 2.95 4.79 -6.95
CA LYS A 256 4.32 5.13 -6.52
C LYS A 256 5.24 5.44 -7.72
N ARG A 257 5.15 4.67 -8.80
CA ARG A 257 5.89 4.94 -10.05
C ARG A 257 5.46 6.26 -10.69
N ALA A 258 4.15 6.52 -10.76
CA ALA A 258 3.61 7.77 -11.30
C ALA A 258 4.11 8.99 -10.50
N ALA A 259 4.06 8.93 -9.18
CA ALA A 259 4.57 9.98 -8.31
C ALA A 259 6.09 10.19 -8.46
N LEU A 260 6.88 9.14 -8.73
CA LEU A 260 8.31 9.28 -9.04
C LEU A 260 8.54 9.96 -10.39
N SER A 261 7.67 9.73 -11.37
CA SER A 261 7.77 10.36 -12.70
C SER A 261 7.39 11.84 -12.68
N ALA A 262 6.61 12.27 -11.69
CA ALA A 262 6.22 13.67 -11.51
C ALA A 262 7.40 14.61 -11.16
N ASP A 263 8.50 14.04 -10.67
CA ASP A 263 9.72 14.79 -10.32
C ASP A 263 10.68 14.99 -11.50
N ARG A 264 10.40 14.42 -12.67
CA ARG A 264 11.20 14.52 -13.90
C ARG A 264 10.57 15.48 -14.90
#